data_2bce6ee2b392d0f41d02772f3d3bcf0a
#
_entry.id   2bce6ee2b392d0f41d02772f3d3bcf0a
#
_cell.length_a   1.000
_cell.length_b   1.000
_cell.length_c   1.000
_cell.angle_alpha   90.00
_cell.angle_beta   90.00
_cell.angle_gamma   90.00
#
_symmetry.space_group_name_H-M   'P 1'
#
loop_
_entity.id
_entity.type
_entity.pdbx_description
1 polymer ?
#
loop_
_entity_poly.entity_id
_entity_poly.type
_entity_poly.pdbx_seq_one_letter_code
_entity_poly.pdbx_strand_id
1 'polypeptide(L)'
;MKRIVLGAIGALAAAAIATPAAAQAGCSRERLKEVADQYRASQADGRAIMHMKPMGEWVNYYENFELSSMTFGGVIASPQKVDWDRSFDDTATCSVYVESIITNPEHPYVLGTIIRANGGPGSGPGTIGGFDVIVADQDDWLFDAEKTLYYAQREDWSEIPEGQRNTREELRAAADAYLDLFKDKSVQVPWGTPCARLEGSVYTGRGVAEDTCNVGVPENIDMADRRYVIDPVVGSVAVFLRMGPNQRPDAHVFRIEDGKIRYIHTITNCGGDENCGFDPFKDMIARNPNMHPKLDHIAVVTRPQK
;
A
#
# COMPACT_ATOMS: atom_id res chain seq x y z
N MET A 1 70.60 30.73 2.60
CA MET A 1 69.19 31.20 2.46
C MET A 1 68.45 30.25 1.49
N LYS A 2 67.67 29.30 2.00
CA LYS A 2 66.87 28.38 1.20
C LYS A 2 65.45 28.86 1.26
N ARG A 3 64.85 29.19 0.10
CA ARG A 3 63.46 29.56 -0.02
C ARG A 3 62.62 28.26 -0.19
N ILE A 4 61.66 28.05 0.70
CA ILE A 4 60.69 26.99 0.63
C ILE A 4 59.48 27.57 -0.12
N VAL A 5 59.08 26.94 -1.24
CA VAL A 5 57.87 27.24 -1.99
C VAL A 5 56.79 26.26 -1.49
N LEU A 6 55.78 26.80 -0.80
CA LEU A 6 54.56 26.01 -0.49
C LEU A 6 53.66 26.00 -1.72
N GLY A 7 53.45 24.82 -2.30
CA GLY A 7 52.43 24.59 -3.29
C GLY A 7 51.06 24.34 -2.63
N ALA A 8 50.07 25.15 -2.94
CA ALA A 8 48.70 24.93 -2.52
C ALA A 8 48.05 23.90 -3.45
N ILE A 9 47.66 22.76 -2.90
CA ILE A 9 46.85 21.76 -3.62
C ILE A 9 45.38 22.13 -3.41
N GLY A 10 44.75 22.66 -4.45
CA GLY A 10 43.33 22.90 -4.48
C GLY A 10 42.58 21.58 -4.71
N ALA A 11 41.79 21.12 -3.75
CA ALA A 11 40.89 20.01 -3.91
C ALA A 11 39.62 20.47 -4.67
N LEU A 12 39.46 20.03 -5.91
CA LEU A 12 38.21 20.16 -6.63
C LEU A 12 37.21 19.14 -6.03
N ALA A 13 36.22 19.60 -5.32
CA ALA A 13 35.06 18.80 -4.95
C ALA A 13 34.18 18.63 -6.21
N ALA A 14 34.15 17.44 -6.80
CA ALA A 14 33.19 17.07 -7.83
C ALA A 14 31.83 16.88 -7.17
N ALA A 15 30.91 17.82 -7.39
CA ALA A 15 29.51 17.63 -7.07
C ALA A 15 28.93 16.57 -8.01
N ALA A 16 28.63 15.39 -7.48
CA ALA A 16 27.87 14.37 -8.22
C ALA A 16 26.46 14.90 -8.42
N ILE A 17 26.13 15.32 -9.62
CA ILE A 17 24.76 15.60 -10.03
C ILE A 17 24.09 14.23 -10.13
N ALA A 18 23.22 13.92 -9.15
CA ALA A 18 22.33 12.75 -9.25
C ALA A 18 21.40 12.99 -10.44
N THR A 19 21.62 12.28 -11.53
CA THR A 19 20.65 12.23 -12.64
C THR A 19 19.39 11.56 -12.13
N PRO A 20 18.19 12.15 -12.33
CA PRO A 20 16.95 11.46 -12.00
C PRO A 20 16.95 10.14 -12.79
N ALA A 21 16.59 9.04 -12.09
CA ALA A 21 16.45 7.74 -12.75
C ALA A 21 15.47 7.92 -13.91
N ALA A 22 15.98 7.78 -15.14
CA ALA A 22 15.16 7.89 -16.33
C ALA A 22 14.06 6.81 -16.21
N ALA A 23 12.79 7.23 -16.25
CA ALA A 23 11.67 6.31 -16.32
C ALA A 23 11.95 5.32 -17.47
N GLN A 24 11.87 4.02 -17.20
CA GLN A 24 12.10 3.02 -18.23
C GLN A 24 11.09 3.27 -19.35
N ALA A 25 11.56 3.32 -20.60
CA ALA A 25 10.69 3.50 -21.76
C ALA A 25 9.57 2.44 -21.71
N GLY A 26 8.30 2.86 -21.71
CA GLY A 26 7.14 1.98 -21.55
C GLY A 26 6.55 1.92 -20.12
N CYS A 27 7.17 2.56 -19.11
CA CYS A 27 6.65 2.64 -17.74
C CYS A 27 6.25 4.07 -17.38
N SER A 28 5.61 4.78 -18.28
CA SER A 28 5.06 6.11 -17.97
C SER A 28 3.84 5.98 -17.01
N ARG A 29 3.53 7.07 -16.30
CA ARG A 29 2.34 7.16 -15.48
C ARG A 29 1.06 6.89 -16.27
N GLU A 30 1.00 7.41 -17.52
CA GLU A 30 -0.14 7.18 -18.41
C GLU A 30 -0.31 5.69 -18.70
N ARG A 31 0.81 4.97 -18.94
CA ARG A 31 0.75 3.51 -19.16
C ARG A 31 0.27 2.76 -17.90
N LEU A 32 0.74 3.14 -16.72
CA LEU A 32 0.32 2.51 -15.48
C LEU A 32 -1.15 2.81 -15.14
N LYS A 33 -1.62 4.02 -15.40
CA LYS A 33 -3.06 4.36 -15.32
C LYS A 33 -3.89 3.51 -16.29
N GLU A 34 -3.44 3.33 -17.53
CA GLU A 34 -4.10 2.44 -18.48
C GLU A 34 -4.17 1.00 -17.97
N VAL A 35 -3.11 0.48 -17.33
CA VAL A 35 -3.11 -0.85 -16.70
C VAL A 35 -4.15 -0.94 -15.59
N ALA A 36 -4.25 0.09 -14.74
CA ALA A 36 -5.28 0.15 -13.70
C ALA A 36 -6.70 0.17 -14.29
N ASP A 37 -6.93 0.94 -15.37
CA ASP A 37 -8.23 1.01 -16.04
C ASP A 37 -8.61 -0.33 -16.68
N GLN A 38 -7.64 -1.02 -17.29
CA GLN A 38 -7.83 -2.38 -17.81
C GLN A 38 -8.19 -3.38 -16.70
N TYR A 39 -7.56 -3.23 -15.52
CA TYR A 39 -7.88 -4.06 -14.36
C TYR A 39 -9.31 -3.81 -13.87
N ARG A 40 -9.76 -2.56 -13.75
CA ARG A 40 -11.15 -2.20 -13.43
C ARG A 40 -12.15 -2.80 -14.40
N ALA A 41 -11.86 -2.71 -15.70
CA ALA A 41 -12.68 -3.33 -16.74
C ALA A 41 -12.73 -4.86 -16.58
N SER A 42 -11.62 -5.47 -16.19
CA SER A 42 -11.53 -6.91 -15.92
C SER A 42 -12.37 -7.32 -14.72
N GLN A 43 -12.36 -6.53 -13.65
CA GLN A 43 -13.19 -6.77 -12.46
C GLN A 43 -14.70 -6.65 -12.83
N ALA A 44 -15.06 -5.68 -13.66
CA ALA A 44 -16.47 -5.42 -13.98
C ALA A 44 -17.17 -6.59 -14.71
N ASP A 45 -16.44 -7.37 -15.53
CA ASP A 45 -17.03 -8.45 -16.33
C ASP A 45 -16.39 -9.83 -16.13
N GLY A 46 -15.39 -9.94 -15.27
CA GLY A 46 -14.69 -11.20 -14.99
C GLY A 46 -13.85 -11.74 -16.14
N ARG A 47 -13.41 -10.88 -17.08
CA ARG A 47 -12.71 -11.29 -18.31
C ARG A 47 -11.33 -10.65 -18.44
N ALA A 48 -10.46 -10.87 -17.47
CA ALA A 48 -9.13 -10.27 -17.42
C ALA A 48 -8.31 -10.46 -18.72
N ILE A 49 -8.36 -11.64 -19.32
CA ILE A 49 -7.65 -11.94 -20.59
C ILE A 49 -8.11 -11.03 -21.75
N MET A 50 -9.33 -10.55 -21.73
CA MET A 50 -9.85 -9.68 -22.79
C MET A 50 -9.37 -8.24 -22.66
N HIS A 51 -9.27 -7.75 -21.43
CA HIS A 51 -8.98 -6.34 -21.13
C HIS A 51 -7.49 -6.05 -20.91
N MET A 52 -6.79 -6.93 -20.18
CA MET A 52 -5.39 -6.71 -19.82
C MET A 52 -4.47 -6.86 -21.06
N LYS A 53 -3.94 -5.74 -21.58
CA LYS A 53 -3.13 -5.71 -22.82
C LYS A 53 -2.00 -4.67 -22.73
N PRO A 54 -0.82 -4.93 -23.30
CA PRO A 54 -0.35 -6.25 -23.72
C PRO A 54 0.02 -7.13 -22.51
N MET A 55 -0.26 -8.41 -22.61
CA MET A 55 0.21 -9.41 -21.66
C MET A 55 1.53 -10.02 -22.13
N GLY A 56 2.41 -10.37 -21.18
CA GLY A 56 3.61 -11.14 -21.45
C GLY A 56 3.32 -12.58 -21.87
N GLU A 57 4.34 -13.27 -22.32
CA GLU A 57 4.23 -14.70 -22.65
C GLU A 57 3.89 -15.54 -21.41
N TRP A 58 4.42 -15.14 -20.28
CA TRP A 58 4.18 -15.76 -18.97
C TRP A 58 3.62 -14.74 -18.02
N VAL A 59 2.38 -14.93 -17.58
CA VAL A 59 1.72 -14.08 -16.59
C VAL A 59 1.30 -14.94 -15.39
N ASN A 60 1.90 -14.63 -14.24
CA ASN A 60 1.53 -15.28 -12.98
C ASN A 60 0.40 -14.50 -12.30
N TYR A 61 -0.58 -15.21 -11.75
CA TYR A 61 -1.65 -14.64 -10.97
C TYR A 61 -1.70 -15.35 -9.60
N TYR A 62 -1.51 -14.58 -8.54
CA TYR A 62 -1.53 -15.08 -7.17
C TYR A 62 -2.63 -14.38 -6.39
N GLU A 63 -3.38 -15.16 -5.62
CA GLU A 63 -4.27 -14.66 -4.57
C GLU A 63 -3.77 -15.14 -3.22
N ASN A 64 -3.63 -14.23 -2.28
CA ASN A 64 -3.13 -14.53 -0.93
C ASN A 64 -1.80 -15.32 -0.96
N PHE A 65 -0.92 -14.97 -1.93
CA PHE A 65 0.36 -15.64 -2.23
C PHE A 65 0.26 -17.09 -2.71
N GLU A 66 -0.94 -17.58 -2.98
CA GLU A 66 -1.16 -18.89 -3.62
C GLU A 66 -1.39 -18.71 -5.12
N LEU A 67 -0.88 -19.66 -5.91
CA LEU A 67 -1.09 -19.62 -7.37
C LEU A 67 -2.58 -19.84 -7.65
N SER A 68 -3.16 -18.89 -8.38
CA SER A 68 -4.58 -18.90 -8.76
C SER A 68 -4.74 -18.69 -10.26
N SER A 69 -5.97 -18.50 -10.74
CA SER A 69 -6.25 -18.37 -12.16
C SER A 69 -7.12 -17.14 -12.45
N MET A 70 -6.72 -16.37 -13.46
CA MET A 70 -7.51 -15.25 -13.97
C MET A 70 -8.79 -15.68 -14.73
N THR A 71 -8.97 -16.97 -14.99
CA THR A 71 -10.07 -17.50 -15.80
C THR A 71 -10.98 -18.46 -15.04
N PHE A 72 -10.50 -19.03 -13.93
CA PHE A 72 -11.24 -20.02 -13.15
C PHE A 72 -10.95 -19.86 -11.67
N GLY A 73 -11.96 -19.59 -10.87
CA GLY A 73 -11.88 -19.64 -9.40
C GLY A 73 -11.23 -18.44 -8.72
N GLY A 74 -10.42 -17.66 -9.41
CA GLY A 74 -9.88 -16.42 -8.85
C GLY A 74 -10.94 -15.31 -8.78
N VAL A 75 -10.77 -14.37 -7.85
CA VAL A 75 -11.73 -13.27 -7.65
C VAL A 75 -11.95 -12.44 -8.92
N ILE A 76 -10.93 -12.27 -9.75
CA ILE A 76 -11.02 -11.54 -11.02
C ILE A 76 -11.72 -12.34 -12.13
N ALA A 77 -11.94 -13.65 -11.94
CA ALA A 77 -12.58 -14.51 -12.92
C ALA A 77 -14.14 -14.43 -12.89
N SER A 78 -14.69 -13.67 -11.96
CA SER A 78 -16.11 -13.41 -11.82
C SER A 78 -16.40 -11.92 -11.87
N PRO A 79 -17.54 -11.50 -12.47
CA PRO A 79 -17.94 -10.10 -12.48
C PRO A 79 -18.06 -9.54 -11.05
N GLN A 80 -17.42 -8.40 -10.81
CA GLN A 80 -17.47 -7.69 -9.54
C GLN A 80 -17.98 -6.26 -9.76
N LYS A 81 -18.98 -5.85 -9.00
CA LYS A 81 -19.38 -4.46 -8.95
C LYS A 81 -18.48 -3.75 -7.93
N VAL A 82 -17.39 -3.15 -8.41
CA VAL A 82 -16.52 -2.33 -7.58
C VAL A 82 -17.26 -1.03 -7.22
N ASP A 83 -17.43 -0.77 -5.92
CA ASP A 83 -18.13 0.43 -5.43
C ASP A 83 -17.16 1.59 -5.24
N TRP A 84 -15.88 1.30 -5.02
CA TRP A 84 -14.82 2.28 -4.91
C TRP A 84 -13.45 1.66 -5.19
N ASP A 85 -12.57 2.43 -5.77
CA ASP A 85 -11.17 2.06 -5.97
C ASP A 85 -10.23 3.26 -5.93
N ARG A 86 -8.94 3.00 -5.76
CA ARG A 86 -7.84 3.91 -6.02
C ARG A 86 -6.61 3.18 -6.50
N SER A 87 -5.73 3.89 -7.22
CA SER A 87 -4.48 3.30 -7.71
C SER A 87 -3.27 4.20 -7.48
N PHE A 88 -2.09 3.58 -7.38
CA PHE A 88 -0.78 4.21 -7.24
C PHE A 88 0.18 3.68 -8.30
N ASP A 89 0.96 4.59 -8.89
CA ASP A 89 1.79 4.30 -10.06
C ASP A 89 3.29 4.35 -9.71
N ASP A 90 3.92 3.20 -9.61
CA ASP A 90 5.37 3.08 -9.41
C ASP A 90 6.10 2.99 -10.75
N THR A 91 6.48 4.13 -11.29
CA THR A 91 7.19 4.19 -12.58
C THR A 91 8.62 3.66 -12.51
N ALA A 92 9.21 3.53 -11.31
CA ALA A 92 10.57 3.02 -11.13
C ALA A 92 10.62 1.48 -11.22
N THR A 93 9.59 0.79 -10.71
CA THR A 93 9.48 -0.68 -10.77
C THR A 93 8.52 -1.17 -11.85
N CYS A 94 7.88 -0.24 -12.55
CA CYS A 94 6.84 -0.54 -13.54
C CYS A 94 5.70 -1.39 -12.96
N SER A 95 5.15 -0.94 -11.84
CA SER A 95 4.08 -1.62 -11.13
C SER A 95 2.99 -0.64 -10.74
N VAL A 96 1.76 -1.13 -10.69
CA VAL A 96 0.63 -0.37 -10.17
C VAL A 96 0.01 -1.12 -9.01
N TYR A 97 -0.37 -0.39 -7.96
CA TYR A 97 -1.22 -0.89 -6.89
C TYR A 97 -2.64 -0.41 -7.13
N VAL A 98 -3.61 -1.30 -6.95
CA VAL A 98 -5.04 -0.97 -6.97
C VAL A 98 -5.68 -1.49 -5.68
N GLU A 99 -6.34 -0.62 -4.94
CA GLU A 99 -7.24 -0.97 -3.84
C GLU A 99 -8.66 -0.93 -4.36
N SER A 100 -9.45 -1.99 -4.13
CA SER A 100 -10.84 -2.07 -4.58
C SER A 100 -11.73 -2.53 -3.44
N ILE A 101 -12.90 -1.89 -3.30
CA ILE A 101 -13.90 -2.23 -2.29
C ILE A 101 -15.20 -2.61 -3.00
N ILE A 102 -15.70 -3.80 -2.67
CA ILE A 102 -16.91 -4.41 -3.21
C ILE A 102 -17.84 -4.68 -2.02
N THR A 103 -19.00 -4.00 -1.98
CA THR A 103 -19.98 -4.13 -0.88
C THR A 103 -21.14 -5.07 -1.19
N ASN A 104 -21.06 -5.81 -2.30
CA ASN A 104 -22.09 -6.80 -2.66
C ASN A 104 -22.30 -7.79 -1.50
N PRO A 105 -23.48 -7.85 -0.86
CA PRO A 105 -23.69 -8.66 0.35
C PRO A 105 -23.55 -10.17 0.12
N GLU A 106 -23.65 -10.64 -1.14
CA GLU A 106 -23.45 -12.06 -1.46
C GLU A 106 -21.96 -12.43 -1.46
N HIS A 107 -21.10 -11.49 -1.88
CA HIS A 107 -19.66 -11.68 -1.99
C HIS A 107 -18.94 -10.33 -1.77
N PRO A 108 -18.88 -9.82 -0.53
CA PRO A 108 -18.15 -8.59 -0.24
C PRO A 108 -16.66 -8.86 -0.19
N TYR A 109 -15.87 -7.90 -0.75
CA TYR A 109 -14.41 -7.99 -0.75
C TYR A 109 -13.75 -6.63 -0.47
N VAL A 110 -12.58 -6.67 0.16
CA VAL A 110 -11.59 -5.60 0.13
C VAL A 110 -10.32 -6.17 -0.48
N LEU A 111 -9.89 -5.62 -1.61
CA LEU A 111 -8.81 -6.15 -2.41
C LEU A 111 -7.65 -5.17 -2.47
N GLY A 112 -6.44 -5.66 -2.20
CA GLY A 112 -5.21 -5.00 -2.59
C GLY A 112 -4.57 -5.75 -3.74
N THR A 113 -4.27 -5.09 -4.86
CA THR A 113 -3.69 -5.74 -6.04
C THR A 113 -2.43 -5.03 -6.48
N ILE A 114 -1.32 -5.76 -6.58
CA ILE A 114 -0.11 -5.30 -7.28
C ILE A 114 -0.10 -5.92 -8.68
N ILE A 115 -0.07 -5.07 -9.71
CA ILE A 115 0.07 -5.48 -11.10
C ILE A 115 1.46 -5.11 -11.56
N ARG A 116 2.24 -6.10 -11.97
CA ARG A 116 3.59 -5.89 -12.52
C ARG A 116 3.51 -5.70 -14.02
N ALA A 117 3.87 -4.51 -14.49
CA ALA A 117 3.94 -4.16 -15.90
C ALA A 117 5.39 -4.06 -16.39
N ASN A 118 6.31 -4.78 -15.77
CA ASN A 118 7.75 -4.80 -16.13
C ASN A 118 8.12 -5.87 -17.17
N GLY A 119 7.14 -6.58 -17.71
CA GLY A 119 7.24 -7.46 -18.84
C GLY A 119 7.51 -8.93 -18.53
N GLY A 120 8.32 -9.25 -17.55
CA GLY A 120 8.78 -10.63 -17.37
C GLY A 120 9.67 -11.16 -18.51
N PRO A 121 10.06 -12.45 -18.50
CA PRO A 121 10.93 -13.03 -19.51
C PRO A 121 10.37 -12.89 -20.94
N GLY A 122 11.18 -12.37 -21.85
CA GLY A 122 10.83 -12.22 -23.27
C GLY A 122 9.95 -11.01 -23.61
N SER A 123 9.59 -10.18 -22.62
CA SER A 123 8.71 -9.03 -22.83
C SER A 123 9.34 -7.74 -22.28
N GLY A 124 8.99 -6.61 -22.89
CA GLY A 124 9.50 -5.30 -22.49
C GLY A 124 8.68 -4.60 -21.42
N PRO A 125 9.20 -3.48 -20.85
CA PRO A 125 8.47 -2.62 -19.94
C PRO A 125 7.12 -2.16 -20.51
N GLY A 126 6.10 -2.03 -19.66
CA GLY A 126 4.72 -1.71 -20.06
C GLY A 126 3.89 -2.94 -20.44
N THR A 127 4.51 -4.12 -20.50
CA THR A 127 3.82 -5.41 -20.71
C THR A 127 3.48 -6.05 -19.37
N ILE A 128 2.27 -6.55 -19.20
CA ILE A 128 1.80 -7.16 -17.95
C ILE A 128 2.46 -8.52 -17.75
N GLY A 129 3.22 -8.68 -16.67
CA GLY A 129 3.97 -9.88 -16.31
C GLY A 129 3.40 -10.63 -15.10
N GLY A 130 2.47 -10.04 -14.35
CA GLY A 130 1.88 -10.76 -13.24
C GLY A 130 1.05 -9.91 -12.29
N PHE A 131 0.33 -10.63 -11.42
CA PHE A 131 -0.56 -10.08 -10.41
C PHE A 131 -0.28 -10.74 -9.07
N ASP A 132 -0.26 -9.94 -8.01
CA ASP A 132 -0.38 -10.39 -6.63
C ASP A 132 -1.62 -9.72 -6.05
N VAL A 133 -2.57 -10.49 -5.54
CA VAL A 133 -3.82 -10.00 -4.95
C VAL A 133 -3.90 -10.46 -3.51
N ILE A 134 -4.10 -9.52 -2.59
CA ILE A 134 -4.56 -9.84 -1.23
C ILE A 134 -6.07 -9.66 -1.24
N VAL A 135 -6.77 -10.72 -0.89
CA VAL A 135 -8.23 -10.80 -0.84
C VAL A 135 -8.63 -10.92 0.62
N ALA A 136 -9.33 -9.91 1.14
CA ALA A 136 -10.02 -10.01 2.42
C ALA A 136 -11.53 -10.10 2.17
N ASP A 137 -12.21 -10.95 2.93
CA ASP A 137 -13.64 -11.19 2.87
C ASP A 137 -14.27 -11.31 4.27
N GLN A 138 -15.54 -11.73 4.33
CA GLN A 138 -16.31 -11.77 5.59
C GLN A 138 -15.75 -12.67 6.69
N ASP A 139 -14.85 -13.60 6.36
CA ASP A 139 -14.22 -14.50 7.32
C ASP A 139 -12.92 -13.92 7.88
N ASP A 140 -12.48 -12.75 7.40
CA ASP A 140 -11.25 -12.12 7.82
C ASP A 140 -11.44 -11.15 8.99
N TRP A 141 -10.34 -10.87 9.69
CA TRP A 141 -10.33 -10.07 10.90
C TRP A 141 -10.82 -8.63 10.68
N LEU A 142 -11.79 -8.21 11.48
CA LEU A 142 -12.40 -6.88 11.44
C LEU A 142 -13.01 -6.51 10.08
N PHE A 143 -13.37 -7.49 9.26
CA PHE A 143 -13.91 -7.25 7.95
C PHE A 143 -15.32 -6.64 8.01
N ASP A 144 -15.50 -5.53 7.29
CA ASP A 144 -16.79 -4.90 6.99
C ASP A 144 -16.57 -3.96 5.79
N ALA A 145 -16.92 -4.42 4.59
CA ALA A 145 -16.66 -3.67 3.37
C ALA A 145 -17.37 -2.32 3.32
N GLU A 146 -18.58 -2.19 3.89
CA GLU A 146 -19.31 -0.92 3.91
C GLU A 146 -18.63 0.12 4.82
N LYS A 147 -18.14 -0.29 5.98
CA LYS A 147 -17.37 0.61 6.86
C LYS A 147 -16.03 0.97 6.25
N THR A 148 -15.34 0.00 5.64
CA THR A 148 -14.09 0.27 4.93
C THR A 148 -14.32 1.31 3.83
N LEU A 149 -15.38 1.13 3.02
CA LEU A 149 -15.79 2.11 2.00
C LEU A 149 -16.07 3.48 2.61
N TYR A 150 -16.82 3.52 3.73
CA TYR A 150 -17.16 4.78 4.39
C TYR A 150 -15.93 5.62 4.72
N TYR A 151 -14.86 5.01 5.23
CA TYR A 151 -13.64 5.74 5.60
C TYR A 151 -12.73 5.99 4.40
N ALA A 152 -12.45 4.98 3.58
CA ALA A 152 -11.52 5.06 2.47
C ALA A 152 -11.84 6.19 1.48
N GLN A 153 -13.12 6.39 1.15
CA GLN A 153 -13.57 7.43 0.21
C GLN A 153 -13.50 8.87 0.75
N ARG A 154 -13.25 9.05 2.05
CA ARG A 154 -13.23 10.36 2.71
C ARG A 154 -11.82 10.86 3.02
N GLU A 155 -10.83 10.01 2.91
CA GLU A 155 -9.44 10.38 3.09
C GLU A 155 -8.89 11.16 1.88
N ASP A 156 -8.02 12.12 2.14
CA ASP A 156 -7.35 12.87 1.08
C ASP A 156 -6.06 12.18 0.64
N TRP A 157 -6.12 11.57 -0.55
CA TRP A 157 -4.99 10.97 -1.24
C TRP A 157 -4.65 11.70 -2.54
N SER A 158 -4.92 13.00 -2.60
CA SER A 158 -4.61 13.85 -3.75
C SER A 158 -3.10 13.93 -4.02
N GLU A 159 -2.73 14.34 -5.24
CA GLU A 159 -1.34 14.53 -5.62
C GLU A 159 -0.66 15.59 -4.72
N ILE A 160 0.58 15.31 -4.33
CA ILE A 160 1.43 16.22 -3.58
C ILE A 160 2.10 17.19 -4.58
N PRO A 161 2.12 18.50 -4.33
CA PRO A 161 2.85 19.45 -5.15
C PRO A 161 4.32 19.03 -5.31
N GLU A 162 4.87 19.13 -6.51
CA GLU A 162 6.19 18.59 -6.88
C GLU A 162 7.30 18.97 -5.88
N GLY A 163 7.37 20.23 -5.46
CA GLY A 163 8.36 20.71 -4.49
C GLY A 163 8.16 20.23 -3.04
N GLN A 164 7.09 19.47 -2.75
CA GLN A 164 6.76 18.94 -1.42
C GLN A 164 6.76 17.41 -1.38
N ARG A 165 7.10 16.76 -2.51
CA ARG A 165 7.13 15.29 -2.59
C ARG A 165 8.33 14.74 -1.85
N ASN A 166 8.11 13.71 -1.06
CA ASN A 166 9.18 12.91 -0.50
C ASN A 166 9.85 12.06 -1.57
N THR A 167 11.13 11.78 -1.39
CA THR A 167 11.86 10.82 -2.23
C THR A 167 11.33 9.40 -2.01
N ARG A 168 11.59 8.53 -2.97
CA ARG A 168 11.24 7.11 -2.87
C ARG A 168 11.84 6.44 -1.64
N GLU A 169 13.08 6.79 -1.32
CA GLU A 169 13.84 6.27 -0.18
C GLU A 169 13.23 6.72 1.15
N GLU A 170 12.83 7.99 1.26
CA GLU A 170 12.16 8.52 2.45
C GLU A 170 10.80 7.86 2.68
N LEU A 171 10.01 7.68 1.60
CA LEU A 171 8.72 7.01 1.66
C LEU A 171 8.88 5.57 2.14
N ARG A 172 9.83 4.83 1.55
CA ARG A 172 10.12 3.46 1.95
C ARG A 172 10.58 3.38 3.41
N ALA A 173 11.50 4.23 3.82
CA ALA A 173 12.02 4.22 5.19
C ALA A 173 10.93 4.49 6.24
N ALA A 174 9.97 5.38 5.95
CA ALA A 174 8.84 5.64 6.83
C ALA A 174 7.91 4.41 6.96
N ALA A 175 7.60 3.73 5.85
CA ALA A 175 6.81 2.51 5.85
C ALA A 175 7.54 1.37 6.58
N ASP A 176 8.83 1.17 6.31
CA ASP A 176 9.66 0.16 6.98
C ASP A 176 9.73 0.38 8.49
N ALA A 177 9.90 1.63 8.94
CA ALA A 177 9.91 1.95 10.37
C ALA A 177 8.60 1.56 11.08
N TYR A 178 7.44 1.76 10.43
CA TYR A 178 6.17 1.28 10.98
C TYR A 178 6.11 -0.25 11.06
N LEU A 179 6.49 -0.94 10.00
CA LEU A 179 6.45 -2.40 9.95
C LEU A 179 7.46 -3.03 10.92
N ASP A 180 8.63 -2.42 11.10
CA ASP A 180 9.63 -2.89 12.05
C ASP A 180 9.20 -2.69 13.53
N LEU A 181 8.33 -1.69 13.80
CA LEU A 181 7.77 -1.46 15.15
C LEU A 181 6.99 -2.66 15.69
N PHE A 182 6.44 -3.52 14.84
CA PHE A 182 5.75 -4.75 15.25
C PHE A 182 6.70 -5.74 15.93
N LYS A 183 7.98 -5.74 15.56
CA LYS A 183 9.00 -6.61 16.14
C LYS A 183 9.84 -5.92 17.19
N ASP A 184 10.21 -4.66 16.96
CA ASP A 184 11.09 -3.88 17.82
C ASP A 184 10.44 -2.55 18.22
N LYS A 185 9.97 -2.47 19.46
CA LYS A 185 9.32 -1.28 20.02
C LYS A 185 10.24 -0.08 20.22
N SER A 186 11.55 -0.23 20.05
CA SER A 186 12.51 0.88 20.09
C SER A 186 12.58 1.68 18.79
N VAL A 187 12.01 1.17 17.71
CA VAL A 187 11.98 1.83 16.38
C VAL A 187 11.21 3.15 16.46
N GLN A 188 11.83 4.19 15.95
CA GLN A 188 11.23 5.53 15.88
C GLN A 188 10.47 5.69 14.57
N VAL A 189 9.15 5.60 14.64
CA VAL A 189 8.28 5.79 13.47
C VAL A 189 8.00 7.28 13.26
N PRO A 190 8.07 7.79 12.01
CA PRO A 190 7.80 9.19 11.70
C PRO A 190 6.29 9.47 11.67
N TRP A 191 5.63 9.43 12.81
CA TRP A 191 4.21 9.69 12.93
C TRP A 191 3.83 11.10 12.52
N GLY A 192 2.80 11.23 11.70
CA GLY A 192 2.10 12.48 11.46
C GLY A 192 1.11 12.80 12.57
N THR A 193 0.65 14.05 12.61
CA THR A 193 -0.42 14.49 13.50
C THR A 193 -1.25 15.52 12.73
N PRO A 194 -2.52 15.26 12.44
CA PRO A 194 -3.28 14.04 12.72
C PRO A 194 -2.86 12.84 11.86
N CYS A 195 -3.07 11.62 12.35
CA CYS A 195 -2.83 10.36 11.65
C CYS A 195 -3.92 9.36 12.00
N ALA A 196 -4.39 8.58 11.02
CA ALA A 196 -5.40 7.54 11.24
C ALA A 196 -5.04 6.24 10.54
N ARG A 197 -5.45 5.11 11.13
CA ARG A 197 -5.35 3.79 10.51
C ARG A 197 -6.74 3.24 10.23
N LEU A 198 -6.90 2.61 9.10
CA LEU A 198 -8.05 1.80 8.72
C LEU A 198 -7.61 0.33 8.74
N GLU A 199 -7.85 -0.32 9.88
CA GLU A 199 -7.46 -1.70 10.16
C GLU A 199 -8.64 -2.62 9.84
N GLY A 200 -8.63 -3.26 8.68
CA GLY A 200 -9.84 -3.87 8.15
C GLY A 200 -10.94 -2.81 8.03
N SER A 201 -11.95 -2.86 8.90
CA SER A 201 -13.02 -1.84 8.94
C SER A 201 -12.93 -0.87 10.14
N VAL A 202 -11.93 -1.04 11.00
CA VAL A 202 -11.77 -0.21 12.21
C VAL A 202 -10.92 1.02 11.91
N TYR A 203 -11.51 2.20 12.10
CA TYR A 203 -10.83 3.47 11.91
C TYR A 203 -10.37 4.06 13.23
N THR A 204 -9.06 4.32 13.38
CA THR A 204 -8.50 4.81 14.65
C THR A 204 -8.60 6.32 14.84
N GLY A 205 -8.88 7.08 13.77
CA GLY A 205 -9.04 8.53 13.84
C GLY A 205 -10.35 8.93 14.50
N ARG A 206 -10.31 10.04 15.25
CA ARG A 206 -11.46 10.66 15.95
C ARG A 206 -11.90 11.97 15.26
N GLY A 207 -11.16 12.39 14.23
CA GLY A 207 -11.38 13.65 13.53
C GLY A 207 -10.85 14.87 14.30
N VAL A 208 -9.87 14.68 15.19
CA VAL A 208 -9.23 15.77 15.93
C VAL A 208 -7.78 15.96 15.51
N ALA A 209 -7.25 17.17 15.75
CA ALA A 209 -5.90 17.53 15.32
C ALA A 209 -4.81 16.66 15.99
N GLU A 210 -5.09 16.11 17.16
CA GLU A 210 -4.17 15.32 17.97
C GLU A 210 -4.21 13.82 17.66
N ASP A 211 -5.01 13.39 16.67
CA ASP A 211 -5.11 11.99 16.31
C ASP A 211 -3.74 11.41 15.90
N THR A 212 -3.45 10.20 16.37
CA THR A 212 -2.20 9.51 16.14
C THR A 212 -2.42 8.08 15.67
N CYS A 213 -1.55 7.61 14.79
CA CYS A 213 -1.51 6.21 14.40
C CYS A 213 -0.78 5.29 15.41
N ASN A 214 -0.13 5.86 16.41
CA ASN A 214 0.59 5.10 17.45
C ASN A 214 -0.38 4.58 18.52
N VAL A 215 -1.30 3.73 18.12
CA VAL A 215 -2.31 3.12 18.99
C VAL A 215 -2.44 1.63 18.69
N GLY A 216 -2.39 0.79 19.72
CA GLY A 216 -2.67 -0.65 19.59
C GLY A 216 -1.80 -1.41 18.57
N VAL A 217 -0.55 -1.00 18.35
CA VAL A 217 0.36 -1.77 17.50
C VAL A 217 0.80 -3.03 18.23
N PRO A 218 0.54 -4.24 17.68
CA PRO A 218 0.94 -5.50 18.31
C PRO A 218 2.46 -5.63 18.50
N GLU A 219 2.90 -6.62 19.28
CA GLU A 219 4.30 -6.90 19.57
C GLU A 219 4.71 -8.29 19.13
N ASN A 220 6.01 -8.46 18.89
CA ASN A 220 6.62 -9.75 18.55
C ASN A 220 6.06 -10.38 17.27
N ILE A 221 5.70 -9.55 16.30
CA ILE A 221 5.18 -9.96 15.01
C ILE A 221 6.19 -9.62 13.92
N ASP A 222 6.62 -10.64 13.17
CA ASP A 222 7.43 -10.42 11.97
C ASP A 222 6.55 -9.94 10.83
N MET A 223 7.04 -8.93 10.11
CA MET A 223 6.48 -8.39 8.87
C MET A 223 7.47 -8.69 7.73
N ALA A 224 7.43 -9.92 7.21
CA ALA A 224 8.45 -10.48 6.32
C ALA A 224 8.06 -10.39 4.83
N ASP A 225 9.01 -10.71 3.93
CA ASP A 225 8.80 -10.84 2.47
C ASP A 225 8.15 -9.61 1.81
N ARG A 226 8.58 -8.42 2.20
CA ARG A 226 8.01 -7.12 1.78
C ARG A 226 8.20 -6.85 0.29
N ARG A 227 7.09 -6.59 -0.41
CA ARG A 227 7.03 -6.19 -1.82
C ARG A 227 6.39 -4.82 -1.91
N TYR A 228 7.02 -3.89 -2.63
CA TYR A 228 6.65 -2.48 -2.60
C TYR A 228 6.13 -1.99 -3.94
N VAL A 229 5.11 -1.13 -3.87
CA VAL A 229 4.73 -0.17 -4.92
C VAL A 229 4.80 1.21 -4.28
N ILE A 230 5.65 2.09 -4.81
CA ILE A 230 5.92 3.41 -4.23
C ILE A 230 5.64 4.50 -5.25
N ASP A 231 4.71 5.38 -4.92
CA ASP A 231 4.35 6.52 -5.77
C ASP A 231 4.64 7.86 -5.07
N PRO A 232 5.76 8.52 -5.40
CA PRO A 232 6.10 9.82 -4.82
C PRO A 232 5.11 10.94 -5.16
N VAL A 233 4.35 10.81 -6.25
CA VAL A 233 3.40 11.85 -6.67
C VAL A 233 2.26 11.99 -5.68
N VAL A 234 1.77 10.88 -5.18
CA VAL A 234 0.73 10.86 -4.12
C VAL A 234 1.30 10.51 -2.74
N GLY A 235 2.63 10.41 -2.60
CA GLY A 235 3.27 10.07 -1.32
C GLY A 235 2.80 8.74 -0.76
N SER A 236 2.56 7.75 -1.61
CA SER A 236 2.04 6.45 -1.19
C SER A 236 3.08 5.34 -1.23
N VAL A 237 2.93 4.38 -0.31
CA VAL A 237 3.66 3.11 -0.28
C VAL A 237 2.66 2.00 -0.03
N ALA A 238 2.49 1.11 -0.99
CA ALA A 238 1.79 -0.16 -0.76
C ALA A 238 2.84 -1.26 -0.54
N VAL A 239 2.69 -2.02 0.54
CA VAL A 239 3.60 -3.12 0.91
C VAL A 239 2.80 -4.39 1.06
N PHE A 240 3.07 -5.38 0.21
CA PHE A 240 2.59 -6.74 0.44
C PHE A 240 3.63 -7.51 1.24
N LEU A 241 3.19 -8.24 2.24
CA LEU A 241 4.08 -8.91 3.17
C LEU A 241 3.44 -10.19 3.76
N ARG A 242 4.25 -10.96 4.44
CA ARG A 242 3.81 -12.10 5.24
C ARG A 242 3.85 -11.73 6.72
N MET A 243 2.68 -11.73 7.37
CA MET A 243 2.53 -11.29 8.75
C MET A 243 2.56 -12.46 9.73
N GLY A 244 3.42 -12.33 10.73
CA GLY A 244 3.47 -13.22 11.89
C GLY A 244 3.94 -14.64 11.62
N PRO A 245 3.81 -15.54 12.61
CA PRO A 245 4.33 -16.92 12.53
C PRO A 245 3.58 -17.76 11.50
N ASN A 246 2.30 -17.47 11.26
CA ASN A 246 1.47 -18.17 10.27
C ASN A 246 1.63 -17.61 8.85
N GLN A 247 2.53 -16.63 8.66
CA GLN A 247 2.85 -16.07 7.35
C GLN A 247 1.60 -15.57 6.59
N ARG A 248 0.65 -14.92 7.30
CA ARG A 248 -0.60 -14.43 6.72
C ARG A 248 -0.34 -13.43 5.62
N PRO A 249 -1.03 -13.55 4.49
CA PRO A 249 -1.02 -12.55 3.44
C PRO A 249 -1.57 -11.22 3.95
N ASP A 250 -0.79 -10.17 3.78
CA ASP A 250 -1.14 -8.85 4.32
C ASP A 250 -0.67 -7.74 3.38
N ALA A 251 -1.47 -6.70 3.29
CA ALA A 251 -1.14 -5.47 2.60
C ALA A 251 -1.24 -4.29 3.56
N HIS A 252 -0.14 -3.54 3.71
CA HIS A 252 -0.12 -2.25 4.37
C HIS A 252 0.03 -1.13 3.34
N VAL A 253 -0.85 -0.14 3.38
CA VAL A 253 -0.83 0.98 2.44
C VAL A 253 -0.70 2.28 3.21
N PHE A 254 0.34 3.04 2.90
CA PHE A 254 0.70 4.25 3.62
C PHE A 254 0.47 5.49 2.77
N ARG A 255 -0.06 6.54 3.38
CA ARG A 255 0.03 7.91 2.92
C ARG A 255 1.06 8.64 3.77
N ILE A 256 2.07 9.23 3.11
CA ILE A 256 3.18 9.93 3.76
C ILE A 256 3.28 11.34 3.17
N GLU A 257 3.29 12.34 4.04
CA GLU A 257 3.39 13.75 3.69
C GLU A 257 4.42 14.44 4.59
N ASP A 258 5.30 15.26 4.00
CA ASP A 258 6.37 15.93 4.74
C ASP A 258 7.21 14.94 5.59
N GLY A 259 7.46 13.73 5.06
CA GLY A 259 8.17 12.66 5.75
C GLY A 259 7.40 12.03 6.93
N LYS A 260 6.10 12.29 7.07
CA LYS A 260 5.26 11.82 8.17
C LYS A 260 4.11 10.96 7.67
N ILE A 261 3.82 9.87 8.38
CA ILE A 261 2.70 8.98 8.08
C ILE A 261 1.38 9.67 8.45
N ARG A 262 0.45 9.73 7.50
CA ARG A 262 -0.88 10.35 7.64
C ARG A 262 -2.01 9.35 7.69
N TYR A 263 -1.96 8.34 6.81
CA TYR A 263 -2.94 7.26 6.77
C TYR A 263 -2.22 5.93 6.63
N ILE A 264 -2.81 4.89 7.20
CA ILE A 264 -2.41 3.49 7.00
C ILE A 264 -3.67 2.68 6.77
N HIS A 265 -3.75 1.94 5.67
CA HIS A 265 -4.76 0.92 5.46
C HIS A 265 -4.15 -0.46 5.61
N THR A 266 -4.89 -1.41 6.17
CA THR A 266 -4.51 -2.81 6.22
C THR A 266 -5.57 -3.68 5.56
N ILE A 267 -5.12 -4.64 4.77
CA ILE A 267 -5.94 -5.69 4.15
C ILE A 267 -5.25 -7.01 4.47
N THR A 268 -5.85 -7.79 5.36
CA THR A 268 -5.24 -9.03 5.86
C THR A 268 -6.14 -10.21 5.56
N ASN A 269 -5.59 -11.26 4.94
CA ASN A 269 -6.27 -12.54 4.84
C ASN A 269 -5.85 -13.46 5.99
N CYS A 270 -6.82 -13.91 6.77
CA CYS A 270 -6.58 -14.71 7.97
C CYS A 270 -6.34 -16.20 7.70
N GLY A 271 -6.61 -16.66 6.47
CA GLY A 271 -6.44 -18.07 6.10
C GLY A 271 -7.30 -19.04 6.92
N GLY A 272 -8.45 -18.56 7.46
CA GLY A 272 -9.33 -19.33 8.33
C GLY A 272 -8.93 -19.34 9.82
N ASP A 273 -7.87 -18.62 10.21
CA ASP A 273 -7.49 -18.47 11.62
C ASP A 273 -8.45 -17.51 12.32
N GLU A 274 -9.08 -17.95 13.41
CA GLU A 274 -9.98 -17.10 14.19
C GLU A 274 -9.28 -15.82 14.67
N ASN A 275 -9.89 -14.67 14.44
CA ASN A 275 -9.34 -13.34 14.72
C ASN A 275 -7.92 -13.11 14.16
N CYS A 276 -7.55 -13.75 13.05
CA CYS A 276 -6.16 -13.78 12.55
C CYS A 276 -5.13 -14.20 13.61
N GLY A 277 -5.53 -15.01 14.60
CA GLY A 277 -4.69 -15.40 15.74
C GLY A 277 -4.39 -14.28 16.71
N PHE A 278 -5.09 -13.14 16.61
CA PHE A 278 -5.07 -12.08 17.62
C PHE A 278 -6.10 -12.36 18.73
N ASP A 279 -5.95 -11.66 19.83
CA ASP A 279 -7.01 -11.64 20.85
C ASP A 279 -8.31 -11.05 20.26
N PRO A 280 -9.47 -11.44 20.81
CA PRO A 280 -10.74 -10.83 20.42
C PRO A 280 -10.67 -9.29 20.51
N PHE A 281 -11.20 -8.61 19.51
CA PHE A 281 -11.11 -7.15 19.41
C PHE A 281 -11.57 -6.40 20.67
N LYS A 282 -12.63 -6.90 21.34
CA LYS A 282 -13.11 -6.36 22.62
C LYS A 282 -12.03 -6.35 23.70
N ASP A 283 -11.17 -7.39 23.73
CA ASP A 283 -10.11 -7.53 24.74
C ASP A 283 -8.91 -6.62 24.38
N MET A 284 -8.64 -6.47 23.08
CA MET A 284 -7.64 -5.51 22.58
C MET A 284 -8.02 -4.06 22.96
N ILE A 285 -9.29 -3.68 22.75
CA ILE A 285 -9.81 -2.35 23.15
C ILE A 285 -9.71 -2.15 24.66
N ALA A 286 -10.08 -3.15 25.46
CA ALA A 286 -10.02 -3.03 26.92
C ALA A 286 -8.60 -2.73 27.42
N ARG A 287 -7.57 -3.25 26.73
CA ARG A 287 -6.16 -2.98 27.04
C ARG A 287 -5.61 -1.69 26.41
N ASN A 288 -6.26 -1.19 25.38
CA ASN A 288 -5.85 0.00 24.64
C ASN A 288 -6.98 1.04 24.61
N PRO A 289 -7.20 1.80 25.69
CA PRO A 289 -8.33 2.73 25.78
C PRO A 289 -8.31 3.86 24.73
N ASN A 290 -7.19 4.03 24.02
CA ASN A 290 -7.08 4.96 22.90
C ASN A 290 -7.64 4.39 21.59
N MET A 291 -7.89 3.07 21.48
CA MET A 291 -8.64 2.49 20.38
C MET A 291 -10.13 2.75 20.64
N HIS A 292 -10.81 3.41 19.69
CA HIS A 292 -12.23 3.75 19.84
C HIS A 292 -13.13 2.73 19.15
N PRO A 293 -13.94 1.96 19.92
CA PRO A 293 -14.84 0.96 19.33
C PRO A 293 -16.14 1.53 18.76
N LYS A 294 -16.46 2.80 19.07
CA LYS A 294 -17.68 3.45 18.56
C LYS A 294 -17.39 4.12 17.23
N LEU A 295 -17.61 3.37 16.16
CA LEU A 295 -17.22 3.76 14.81
C LEU A 295 -18.34 4.44 14.03
N ASP A 296 -19.55 4.56 14.58
CA ASP A 296 -20.72 4.93 13.81
C ASP A 296 -20.76 6.40 13.38
N HIS A 297 -19.88 7.26 13.94
CA HIS A 297 -19.89 8.70 13.62
C HIS A 297 -18.54 9.40 13.82
N ILE A 298 -17.42 8.69 13.62
CA ILE A 298 -16.10 9.34 13.74
C ILE A 298 -15.79 10.11 12.48
N ALA A 299 -15.48 11.40 12.61
CA ALA A 299 -15.02 12.21 11.49
C ALA A 299 -13.68 11.68 10.97
N VAL A 300 -13.56 11.57 9.64
CA VAL A 300 -12.29 11.23 9.01
C VAL A 300 -11.29 12.36 9.27
N VAL A 301 -10.06 12.00 9.60
CA VAL A 301 -8.95 12.94 9.73
C VAL A 301 -8.66 13.55 8.36
N THR A 302 -9.05 14.79 8.18
CA THR A 302 -8.71 15.57 6.98
C THR A 302 -7.46 16.39 7.21
N ARG A 303 -6.78 16.77 6.12
CA ARG A 303 -5.66 17.73 6.23
C ARG A 303 -6.12 18.98 6.97
N PRO A 304 -5.30 19.56 7.87
CA PRO A 304 -5.52 20.92 8.31
C PRO A 304 -5.52 21.81 7.06
N GLN A 305 -6.59 22.57 6.85
CA GLN A 305 -6.57 23.62 5.82
C GLN A 305 -5.48 24.62 6.22
N LYS A 306 -4.51 24.81 5.32
CA LYS A 306 -3.42 25.79 5.50
C LYS A 306 -3.96 27.19 5.37
#